data_6cf446fbbab534e10fd051ced9a46ca0
#
_entry.id   6cf446fbbab534e10fd051ced9a46ca0
#
_cell.length_a   1.000
_cell.length_b   1.000
_cell.length_c   1.000
_cell.angle_alpha   90.00
_cell.angle_beta   90.00
_cell.angle_gamma   90.00
#
_symmetry.space_group_name_H-M   'P 1'
#
loop_
_entity.id
_entity.type
_entity.pdbx_description
1 polymer ?
#
loop_
_entity_poly.entity_id
_entity_poly.type
_entity_poly.pdbx_seq_one_letter_code
_entity_poly.pdbx_strand_id
1 'polypeptide(L)'
;MPAEPPSQSGVTPLSNARSGSDRGDVRMSVSVCVTAFVVTVVGFWPSFFSQLGRTGTGHLIHGFSATAWMALPLWQAVLIRKGQVRLHRQIGRWSLVLVAGILLSGVHMVQAIFRRWEEEQALRLLEFAFADLLLLGLFAAFVIRAIQCARRHDLQGHLRYITGSVLLPVQPTLVRLLYFFVPGVSSFQQAFWVSLGVMEVVMGALVVWEWRKGRIRLPFAAAFALFVLVHLVAEPVAKSSAFSAFARWVAGL
;
A
#
# COMPACT_ATOMS: atom_id res chain seq x y z
N MET A 1 -57.30 42.10 10.85
CA MET A 1 -56.62 40.81 11.06
C MET A 1 -55.35 40.82 10.24
N PRO A 2 -54.14 40.88 10.84
CA PRO A 2 -52.91 40.74 10.10
C PRO A 2 -52.62 39.24 9.89
N ALA A 3 -52.19 38.90 8.68
CA ALA A 3 -51.84 37.54 8.27
C ALA A 3 -50.57 37.06 8.97
N GLU A 4 -50.60 35.83 9.48
CA GLU A 4 -49.42 35.13 10.02
C GLU A 4 -48.33 34.89 8.93
N PRO A 5 -47.06 35.03 9.24
CA PRO A 5 -46.01 34.67 8.31
C PRO A 5 -45.90 33.13 8.19
N PRO A 6 -45.55 32.60 6.99
CA PRO A 6 -45.45 31.17 6.77
C PRO A 6 -44.32 30.57 7.61
N SER A 7 -44.65 29.45 8.27
CA SER A 7 -43.70 28.62 9.05
C SER A 7 -42.50 28.21 8.19
N GLN A 8 -41.30 28.53 8.67
CA GLN A 8 -40.06 28.01 8.10
C GLN A 8 -39.99 26.49 8.32
N SER A 9 -40.43 25.75 7.31
CA SER A 9 -40.33 24.30 7.25
C SER A 9 -38.84 23.88 7.20
N GLY A 10 -38.52 22.99 8.12
CA GLY A 10 -37.20 22.48 8.42
C GLY A 10 -36.28 22.14 7.26
N VAL A 11 -35.26 22.93 7.10
CA VAL A 11 -34.04 22.51 6.39
C VAL A 11 -33.25 21.67 7.37
N THR A 12 -33.40 20.36 7.29
CA THR A 12 -32.61 19.41 8.04
C THR A 12 -31.14 19.58 7.62
N PRO A 13 -30.18 19.68 8.53
CA PRO A 13 -28.77 19.97 8.16
C PRO A 13 -28.06 18.72 7.62
N LEU A 14 -28.20 18.44 6.32
CA LEU A 14 -27.43 17.46 5.57
C LEU A 14 -25.92 17.74 5.62
N SER A 15 -25.51 18.96 5.94
CA SER A 15 -24.11 19.37 6.08
C SER A 15 -23.41 18.72 7.29
N ASN A 16 -24.08 18.54 8.42
CA ASN A 16 -23.48 17.99 9.64
C ASN A 16 -23.25 16.47 9.58
N ALA A 17 -24.14 15.73 8.90
CA ALA A 17 -23.97 14.28 8.72
C ALA A 17 -22.79 13.94 7.80
N ARG A 18 -22.57 14.72 6.72
CA ARG A 18 -21.40 14.57 5.83
C ARG A 18 -20.09 14.88 6.55
N SER A 19 -20.05 15.92 7.38
CA SER A 19 -18.84 16.29 8.14
C SER A 19 -18.45 15.23 9.18
N GLY A 20 -19.41 14.55 9.80
CA GLY A 20 -19.16 13.46 10.76
C GLY A 20 -18.58 12.21 10.10
N SER A 21 -19.13 11.79 8.96
CA SER A 21 -18.63 10.66 8.17
C SER A 21 -17.19 10.90 7.69
N ASP A 22 -16.89 12.11 7.18
CA ASP A 22 -15.57 12.47 6.67
C ASP A 22 -14.51 12.46 7.78
N ARG A 23 -14.83 12.93 8.99
CA ARG A 23 -13.93 12.87 10.15
C ARG A 23 -13.62 11.44 10.56
N GLY A 24 -14.60 10.54 10.53
CA GLY A 24 -14.42 9.12 10.83
C GLY A 24 -13.49 8.45 9.82
N ASP A 25 -13.65 8.76 8.55
CA ASP A 25 -12.84 8.20 7.48
C ASP A 25 -11.38 8.70 7.52
N VAL A 26 -11.16 9.98 7.82
CA VAL A 26 -9.80 10.54 8.04
C VAL A 26 -9.13 9.87 9.24
N ARG A 27 -9.83 9.70 10.36
CA ARG A 27 -9.28 9.03 11.55
C ARG A 27 -8.88 7.59 11.23
N MET A 28 -9.75 6.83 10.56
CA MET A 28 -9.45 5.46 10.15
C MET A 28 -8.21 5.42 9.25
N SER A 29 -8.15 6.23 8.20
CA SER A 29 -7.01 6.27 7.28
C SER A 29 -5.70 6.61 8.01
N VAL A 30 -5.71 7.59 8.91
CA VAL A 30 -4.53 7.96 9.70
C VAL A 30 -4.11 6.81 10.62
N SER A 31 -5.06 6.17 11.34
CA SER A 31 -4.75 5.04 12.22
C SER A 31 -4.15 3.87 11.45
N VAL A 32 -4.71 3.52 10.29
CA VAL A 32 -4.19 2.47 9.41
C VAL A 32 -2.77 2.82 8.92
N CYS A 33 -2.53 4.06 8.50
CA CYS A 33 -1.21 4.49 8.05
C CYS A 33 -0.18 4.49 9.21
N VAL A 34 -0.56 4.90 10.42
CA VAL A 34 0.33 4.82 11.61
C VAL A 34 0.69 3.37 11.90
N THR A 35 -0.30 2.47 11.97
CA THR A 35 -0.07 1.04 12.21
C THR A 35 0.83 0.44 11.14
N ALA A 36 0.53 0.69 9.85
CA ALA A 36 1.33 0.20 8.74
C ALA A 36 2.78 0.71 8.80
N PHE A 37 3.00 1.98 9.14
CA PHE A 37 4.33 2.57 9.28
C PHE A 37 5.12 1.90 10.42
N VAL A 38 4.51 1.77 11.61
CA VAL A 38 5.16 1.12 12.77
C VAL A 38 5.50 -0.34 12.46
N VAL A 39 4.54 -1.09 11.91
CA VAL A 39 4.75 -2.48 11.49
C VAL A 39 5.91 -2.56 10.49
N THR A 40 5.98 -1.63 9.52
CA THR A 40 7.05 -1.59 8.51
C THR A 40 8.42 -1.34 9.13
N VAL A 41 8.54 -0.39 10.05
CA VAL A 41 9.82 -0.15 10.74
C VAL A 41 10.27 -1.37 11.52
N VAL A 42 9.37 -1.99 12.30
CA VAL A 42 9.68 -3.20 13.09
C VAL A 42 10.06 -4.38 12.19
N GLY A 43 9.27 -4.68 11.16
CA GLY A 43 9.51 -5.84 10.28
C GLY A 43 10.79 -5.72 9.46
N PHE A 44 11.14 -4.51 9.01
CA PHE A 44 12.38 -4.26 8.28
C PHE A 44 13.60 -3.97 9.16
N TRP A 45 13.41 -3.88 10.50
CA TRP A 45 14.52 -3.59 11.40
C TRP A 45 15.69 -4.58 11.25
N PRO A 46 15.50 -5.90 11.32
CA PRO A 46 16.61 -6.86 11.23
C PRO A 46 17.30 -6.90 9.88
N SER A 47 16.57 -6.67 8.78
CA SER A 47 17.06 -6.88 7.42
C SER A 47 17.46 -5.61 6.67
N PHE A 48 17.07 -4.43 7.16
CA PHE A 48 17.37 -3.16 6.51
C PHE A 48 17.92 -2.12 7.49
N PHE A 49 17.14 -1.68 8.49
CA PHE A 49 17.53 -0.56 9.36
C PHE A 49 18.77 -0.86 10.21
N SER A 50 18.94 -2.09 10.68
CA SER A 50 20.16 -2.51 11.41
C SER A 50 21.35 -2.85 10.50
N GLN A 51 21.17 -2.89 9.17
CA GLN A 51 22.15 -3.31 8.19
C GLN A 51 22.54 -2.22 7.19
N LEU A 52 22.21 -0.94 7.48
CA LEU A 52 22.43 0.17 6.52
C LEU A 52 23.86 0.24 5.97
N GLY A 53 24.86 0.01 6.81
CA GLY A 53 26.28 0.03 6.41
C GLY A 53 26.74 -1.15 5.53
N ARG A 54 25.90 -2.19 5.39
CA ARG A 54 26.17 -3.38 4.59
C ARG A 54 25.24 -3.51 3.39
N THR A 55 24.29 -2.57 3.26
CA THR A 55 23.23 -2.61 2.25
C THR A 55 23.71 -1.93 0.97
N GLY A 56 23.55 -2.61 -0.18
CA GLY A 56 23.90 -2.04 -1.48
C GLY A 56 23.05 -0.82 -1.85
N THR A 57 23.60 0.06 -2.68
CA THR A 57 22.99 1.36 -3.04
C THR A 57 21.55 1.23 -3.57
N GLY A 58 21.25 0.25 -4.42
CA GLY A 58 19.89 0.04 -4.94
C GLY A 58 18.87 -0.27 -3.84
N HIS A 59 19.24 -1.12 -2.88
CA HIS A 59 18.40 -1.43 -1.71
C HIS A 59 18.24 -0.22 -0.78
N LEU A 60 19.30 0.61 -0.62
CA LEU A 60 19.21 1.84 0.17
C LEU A 60 18.23 2.83 -0.46
N ILE A 61 18.33 3.06 -1.77
CA ILE A 61 17.41 3.95 -2.50
C ILE A 61 15.97 3.46 -2.34
N HIS A 62 15.73 2.16 -2.57
CA HIS A 62 14.39 1.58 -2.43
C HIS A 62 13.87 1.70 -0.99
N GLY A 63 14.65 1.27 -0.01
CA GLY A 63 14.24 1.26 1.40
C GLY A 63 13.95 2.66 1.95
N PHE A 64 14.80 3.66 1.66
CA PHE A 64 14.54 5.03 2.07
C PHE A 64 13.35 5.65 1.34
N SER A 65 13.22 5.42 0.03
CA SER A 65 12.07 5.91 -0.73
C SER A 65 10.75 5.30 -0.25
N ALA A 66 10.72 4.00 -0.01
CA ALA A 66 9.54 3.30 0.52
C ALA A 66 9.21 3.78 1.94
N THR A 67 10.20 3.91 2.82
CA THR A 67 10.01 4.42 4.19
C THR A 67 9.46 5.85 4.18
N ALA A 68 10.01 6.72 3.33
CA ALA A 68 9.53 8.09 3.17
C ALA A 68 8.08 8.12 2.65
N TRP A 69 7.71 7.21 1.72
CA TRP A 69 6.33 7.06 1.26
C TRP A 69 5.39 6.66 2.39
N MET A 70 5.79 5.70 3.23
CA MET A 70 4.99 5.25 4.37
C MET A 70 4.77 6.37 5.40
N ALA A 71 5.76 7.23 5.64
CA ALA A 71 5.68 8.37 6.55
C ALA A 71 4.89 9.56 5.96
N LEU A 72 4.88 9.71 4.64
CA LEU A 72 4.33 10.86 3.94
C LEU A 72 2.87 11.16 4.29
N PRO A 73 1.91 10.19 4.26
CA PRO A 73 0.51 10.45 4.60
C PRO A 73 0.31 10.96 6.02
N LEU A 74 1.16 10.53 6.95
CA LEU A 74 1.13 10.99 8.34
C LEU A 74 1.51 12.47 8.43
N TRP A 75 2.59 12.86 7.76
CA TRP A 75 2.99 14.26 7.68
C TRP A 75 1.93 15.10 6.96
N GLN A 76 1.40 14.60 5.85
CA GLN A 76 0.34 15.28 5.10
C GLN A 76 -0.92 15.51 5.96
N ALA A 77 -1.30 14.55 6.81
CA ALA A 77 -2.40 14.71 7.75
C ALA A 77 -2.13 15.81 8.80
N VAL A 78 -0.88 15.91 9.29
CA VAL A 78 -0.47 16.98 10.21
C VAL A 78 -0.57 18.36 9.54
N LEU A 79 -0.12 18.48 8.28
CA LEU A 79 -0.20 19.75 7.53
C LEU A 79 -1.65 20.21 7.35
N ILE A 80 -2.55 19.29 7.00
CA ILE A 80 -3.99 19.61 6.89
C ILE A 80 -4.58 20.04 8.25
N ARG A 81 -4.24 19.33 9.34
CA ARG A 81 -4.69 19.71 10.69
C ARG A 81 -4.21 21.11 11.12
N LYS A 82 -3.00 21.52 10.68
CA LYS A 82 -2.43 22.83 10.92
C LYS A 82 -2.92 23.91 9.93
N GLY A 83 -3.84 23.59 9.01
CA GLY A 83 -4.32 24.52 7.98
C GLY A 83 -3.30 24.83 6.87
N GLN A 84 -2.17 24.12 6.82
CA GLN A 84 -1.08 24.37 5.87
C GLN A 84 -1.37 23.70 4.50
N VAL A 85 -2.52 23.99 3.92
CA VAL A 85 -3.02 23.39 2.68
C VAL A 85 -2.08 23.66 1.49
N ARG A 86 -1.44 24.84 1.45
CA ARG A 86 -0.48 25.19 0.39
C ARG A 86 0.74 24.27 0.41
N LEU A 87 1.30 24.03 1.60
CA LEU A 87 2.44 23.14 1.79
C LEU A 87 2.08 21.70 1.52
N HIS A 88 0.91 21.23 2.00
CA HIS A 88 0.36 19.90 1.65
C HIS A 88 0.33 19.68 0.13
N ARG A 89 -0.20 20.64 -0.64
CA ARG A 89 -0.24 20.55 -2.12
C ARG A 89 1.14 20.55 -2.76
N GLN A 90 2.07 21.34 -2.22
CA GLN A 90 3.44 21.42 -2.74
C GLN A 90 4.19 20.11 -2.51
N ILE A 91 4.20 19.58 -1.29
CA ILE A 91 4.81 18.28 -0.96
C ILE A 91 4.14 17.15 -1.73
N GLY A 92 2.80 17.18 -1.86
CA GLY A 92 2.06 16.20 -2.68
C GLY A 92 2.50 16.18 -4.15
N ARG A 93 2.92 17.30 -4.74
CA ARG A 93 3.51 17.33 -6.09
C ARG A 93 4.91 16.74 -6.12
N TRP A 94 5.75 17.10 -5.14
CA TRP A 94 7.11 16.55 -5.04
C TRP A 94 7.14 15.05 -4.72
N SER A 95 6.08 14.51 -4.10
CA SER A 95 5.98 13.06 -3.85
C SER A 95 5.98 12.21 -5.12
N LEU A 96 5.73 12.80 -6.31
CA LEU A 96 5.87 12.10 -7.60
C LEU A 96 7.32 11.67 -7.89
N VAL A 97 8.31 12.47 -7.45
CA VAL A 97 9.73 12.10 -7.54
C VAL A 97 10.00 10.88 -6.65
N LEU A 98 9.41 10.87 -5.45
CA LEU A 98 9.51 9.74 -4.53
C LEU A 98 8.87 8.47 -5.13
N VAL A 99 7.70 8.60 -5.76
CA VAL A 99 7.03 7.49 -6.46
C VAL A 99 7.88 6.95 -7.59
N ALA A 100 8.46 7.84 -8.43
CA ALA A 100 9.38 7.42 -9.49
C ALA A 100 10.59 6.66 -8.91
N GLY A 101 11.17 7.14 -7.81
CA GLY A 101 12.24 6.45 -7.09
C GLY A 101 11.84 5.05 -6.63
N ILE A 102 10.65 4.90 -6.05
CA ILE A 102 10.11 3.59 -5.62
C ILE A 102 9.93 2.65 -6.82
N LEU A 103 9.33 3.13 -7.91
CA LEU A 103 9.05 2.30 -9.08
C LEU A 103 10.35 1.84 -9.76
N LEU A 104 11.29 2.75 -10.01
CA LEU A 104 12.56 2.42 -10.64
C LEU A 104 13.41 1.49 -9.77
N SER A 105 13.53 1.79 -8.48
CA SER A 105 14.27 0.92 -7.56
C SER A 105 13.55 -0.40 -7.30
N GLY A 106 12.21 -0.43 -7.32
CA GLY A 106 11.41 -1.66 -7.22
C GLY A 106 11.67 -2.61 -8.39
N VAL A 107 11.70 -2.08 -9.63
CA VAL A 107 12.09 -2.87 -10.80
C VAL A 107 13.51 -3.41 -10.65
N HIS A 108 14.45 -2.59 -10.16
CA HIS A 108 15.81 -3.05 -9.89
C HIS A 108 15.85 -4.17 -8.82
N MET A 109 15.01 -4.12 -7.79
CA MET A 109 14.89 -5.20 -6.81
C MET A 109 14.38 -6.49 -7.45
N VAL A 110 13.37 -6.41 -8.31
CA VAL A 110 12.86 -7.58 -9.05
C VAL A 110 13.93 -8.17 -9.96
N GLN A 111 14.71 -7.35 -10.67
CA GLN A 111 15.85 -7.81 -11.46
C GLN A 111 16.88 -8.56 -10.59
N ALA A 112 17.19 -8.05 -9.41
CA ALA A 112 18.10 -8.71 -8.47
C ALA A 112 17.57 -10.07 -8.00
N ILE A 113 16.24 -10.18 -7.77
CA ILE A 113 15.58 -11.46 -7.45
C ILE A 113 15.70 -12.44 -8.62
N PHE A 114 15.50 -12.01 -9.86
CA PHE A 114 15.59 -12.87 -11.04
C PHE A 114 17.02 -13.37 -11.29
N ARG A 115 18.05 -12.52 -11.11
CA ARG A 115 19.46 -12.94 -11.19
C ARG A 115 19.77 -13.99 -10.13
N ARG A 116 19.36 -13.76 -8.90
CA ARG A 116 19.53 -14.70 -7.80
C ARG A 116 18.77 -16.01 -8.04
N TRP A 117 17.58 -15.96 -8.66
CA TRP A 117 16.85 -17.16 -9.03
C TRP A 117 17.65 -18.01 -10.04
N GLU A 118 18.25 -17.40 -11.05
CA GLU A 118 19.06 -18.13 -12.04
C GLU A 118 20.26 -18.84 -11.38
N GLU A 119 20.86 -18.24 -10.36
CA GLU A 119 21.95 -18.85 -9.58
C GLU A 119 21.46 -19.98 -8.67
N GLU A 120 20.39 -19.76 -7.92
CA GLU A 120 19.91 -20.69 -6.89
C GLU A 120 18.88 -21.71 -7.41
N GLN A 121 18.27 -21.46 -8.56
CA GLN A 121 17.14 -22.24 -9.14
C GLN A 121 15.98 -22.45 -8.13
N ALA A 122 15.80 -21.51 -7.22
CA ALA A 122 14.84 -21.62 -6.14
C ALA A 122 13.49 -21.03 -6.54
N LEU A 123 12.48 -21.88 -6.75
CA LEU A 123 11.12 -21.51 -7.20
C LEU A 123 10.50 -20.34 -6.38
N ARG A 124 10.73 -20.32 -5.07
CA ARG A 124 10.26 -19.25 -4.17
C ARG A 124 10.64 -17.84 -4.64
N LEU A 125 11.78 -17.68 -5.31
CA LEU A 125 12.23 -16.37 -5.79
C LEU A 125 11.36 -15.87 -6.94
N LEU A 126 10.90 -16.76 -7.82
CA LEU A 126 9.93 -16.41 -8.86
C LEU A 126 8.55 -16.08 -8.28
N GLU A 127 8.10 -16.80 -7.25
CA GLU A 127 6.85 -16.48 -6.53
C GLU A 127 6.90 -15.08 -5.92
N PHE A 128 8.01 -14.72 -5.26
CA PHE A 128 8.21 -13.40 -4.67
C PHE A 128 8.27 -12.31 -5.74
N ALA A 129 9.05 -12.53 -6.82
CA ALA A 129 9.15 -11.58 -7.92
C ALA A 129 7.81 -11.33 -8.61
N PHE A 130 7.00 -12.39 -8.80
CA PHE A 130 5.65 -12.26 -9.35
C PHE A 130 4.75 -11.39 -8.44
N ALA A 131 4.75 -11.64 -7.14
CA ALA A 131 4.00 -10.84 -6.18
C ALA A 131 4.46 -9.38 -6.18
N ASP A 132 5.78 -9.13 -6.13
CA ASP A 132 6.37 -7.79 -6.11
C ASP A 132 6.03 -7.00 -7.39
N LEU A 133 6.04 -7.63 -8.57
CA LEU A 133 5.63 -7.00 -9.83
C LEU A 133 4.17 -6.54 -9.78
N LEU A 134 3.27 -7.40 -9.29
CA LEU A 134 1.84 -7.07 -9.19
C LEU A 134 1.59 -5.99 -8.14
N LEU A 135 2.26 -6.06 -6.98
CA LEU A 135 2.18 -5.05 -5.93
C LEU A 135 2.68 -3.69 -6.42
N LEU A 136 3.80 -3.66 -7.17
CA LEU A 136 4.38 -2.46 -7.74
C LEU A 136 3.44 -1.82 -8.78
N GLY A 137 2.82 -2.63 -9.63
CA GLY A 137 1.83 -2.21 -10.62
C GLY A 137 0.58 -1.62 -9.95
N LEU A 138 0.04 -2.30 -8.93
CA LEU A 138 -1.14 -1.81 -8.20
C LEU A 138 -0.81 -0.56 -7.38
N PHE A 139 0.39 -0.47 -6.79
CA PHE A 139 0.88 0.74 -6.13
C PHE A 139 0.87 1.95 -7.08
N ALA A 140 1.44 1.81 -8.27
CA ALA A 140 1.44 2.86 -9.28
C ALA A 140 0.02 3.28 -9.67
N ALA A 141 -0.88 2.31 -9.91
CA ALA A 141 -2.27 2.56 -10.22
C ALA A 141 -2.99 3.31 -9.08
N PHE A 142 -2.76 2.94 -7.83
CA PHE A 142 -3.35 3.61 -6.67
C PHE A 142 -2.87 5.05 -6.53
N VAL A 143 -1.59 5.31 -6.72
CA VAL A 143 -1.05 6.68 -6.68
C VAL A 143 -1.66 7.55 -7.78
N ILE A 144 -1.73 7.04 -9.03
CA ILE A 144 -2.36 7.75 -10.15
C ILE A 144 -3.82 8.09 -9.82
N ARG A 145 -4.58 7.10 -9.31
CA ARG A 145 -5.98 7.29 -8.95
C ARG A 145 -6.15 8.26 -7.78
N ALA A 146 -5.27 8.21 -6.76
CA ALA A 146 -5.28 9.16 -5.67
C ALA A 146 -5.12 10.61 -6.15
N ILE A 147 -4.21 10.84 -7.10
CA ILE A 147 -4.00 12.16 -7.71
C ILE A 147 -5.23 12.60 -8.52
N GLN A 148 -5.82 11.69 -9.30
CA GLN A 148 -7.05 11.98 -10.05
C GLN A 148 -8.21 12.34 -9.13
N CYS A 149 -8.39 11.62 -8.01
CA CYS A 149 -9.38 11.94 -6.99
C CYS A 149 -9.12 13.32 -6.35
N ALA A 150 -7.86 13.63 -6.01
CA ALA A 150 -7.50 14.95 -5.48
C ALA A 150 -7.82 16.08 -6.45
N ARG A 151 -7.56 15.91 -7.76
CA ARG A 151 -7.88 16.89 -8.79
C ARG A 151 -9.39 17.08 -8.99
N ARG A 152 -10.18 16.04 -8.71
CA ARG A 152 -11.65 16.05 -8.80
C ARG A 152 -12.32 16.46 -7.48
N HIS A 153 -11.55 16.83 -6.46
CA HIS A 153 -12.03 17.13 -5.11
C HIS A 153 -12.78 15.95 -4.44
N ASP A 154 -12.52 14.71 -4.88
CA ASP A 154 -13.02 13.49 -4.22
C ASP A 154 -12.08 13.12 -3.06
N LEU A 155 -12.35 13.74 -1.89
CA LEU A 155 -11.58 13.48 -0.67
C LEU A 155 -11.62 11.99 -0.27
N GLN A 156 -12.78 11.37 -0.36
CA GLN A 156 -12.98 9.98 0.03
C GLN A 156 -12.17 9.02 -0.84
N GLY A 157 -12.22 9.20 -2.16
CA GLY A 157 -11.40 8.44 -3.10
C GLY A 157 -9.91 8.65 -2.85
N HIS A 158 -9.49 9.91 -2.69
CA HIS A 158 -8.10 10.26 -2.40
C HIS A 158 -7.58 9.53 -1.15
N LEU A 159 -8.29 9.61 -0.03
CA LEU A 159 -7.92 8.93 1.22
C LEU A 159 -7.81 7.40 1.05
N ARG A 160 -8.78 6.77 0.35
CA ARG A 160 -8.78 5.32 0.15
C ARG A 160 -7.61 4.85 -0.70
N TYR A 161 -7.33 5.55 -1.81
CA TYR A 161 -6.21 5.19 -2.69
C TYR A 161 -4.85 5.41 -2.01
N ILE A 162 -4.68 6.49 -1.23
CA ILE A 162 -3.46 6.70 -0.43
C ILE A 162 -3.32 5.60 0.64
N THR A 163 -4.38 5.32 1.41
CA THR A 163 -4.35 4.27 2.43
C THR A 163 -4.06 2.90 1.80
N GLY A 164 -4.68 2.58 0.68
CA GLY A 164 -4.40 1.36 -0.08
C GLY A 164 -2.95 1.27 -0.52
N SER A 165 -2.37 2.35 -1.07
CA SER A 165 -0.97 2.37 -1.50
C SER A 165 0.03 2.17 -0.35
N VAL A 166 -0.33 2.57 0.87
CA VAL A 166 0.47 2.34 2.09
C VAL A 166 0.33 0.90 2.60
N LEU A 167 -0.82 0.27 2.39
CA LEU A 167 -1.07 -1.11 2.84
C LEU A 167 -0.39 -2.17 1.95
N LEU A 168 -0.16 -1.89 0.67
CA LEU A 168 0.48 -2.86 -0.23
C LEU A 168 1.88 -3.29 0.25
N PRO A 169 2.82 -2.40 0.63
CA PRO A 169 4.14 -2.80 1.11
C PRO A 169 4.15 -3.42 2.51
N VAL A 170 2.99 -3.51 3.18
CA VAL A 170 2.89 -4.23 4.45
C VAL A 170 3.07 -5.74 4.25
N GLN A 171 2.71 -6.30 3.08
CA GLN A 171 2.88 -7.73 2.80
C GLN A 171 4.36 -8.16 2.88
N PRO A 172 5.33 -7.58 2.14
CA PRO A 172 6.74 -7.94 2.29
C PRO A 172 7.31 -7.61 3.67
N THR A 173 6.71 -6.66 4.38
CA THR A 173 7.03 -6.39 5.79
C THR A 173 6.61 -7.55 6.69
N LEU A 174 5.38 -8.06 6.51
CA LEU A 174 4.86 -9.19 7.29
C LEU A 174 5.70 -10.47 7.06
N VAL A 175 6.18 -10.71 5.85
CA VAL A 175 7.12 -11.83 5.59
C VAL A 175 8.31 -11.76 6.55
N ARG A 176 8.92 -10.58 6.69
CA ARG A 176 10.09 -10.40 7.57
C ARG A 176 9.70 -10.48 9.04
N LEU A 177 8.60 -9.84 9.42
CA LEU A 177 8.11 -9.88 10.79
C LEU A 177 7.80 -11.30 11.23
N LEU A 178 7.11 -12.08 10.41
CA LEU A 178 6.81 -13.48 10.68
C LEU A 178 8.10 -14.32 10.80
N TYR A 179 9.01 -14.16 9.83
CA TYR A 179 10.24 -14.94 9.79
C TYR A 179 11.16 -14.65 10.98
N PHE A 180 11.34 -13.39 11.36
CA PHE A 180 12.30 -13.00 12.40
C PHE A 180 11.74 -13.07 13.83
N PHE A 181 10.44 -12.91 14.01
CA PHE A 181 9.86 -12.73 15.33
C PHE A 181 8.82 -13.77 15.76
N VAL A 182 8.32 -14.61 14.81
CA VAL A 182 7.27 -15.59 15.14
C VAL A 182 7.88 -16.99 15.26
N PRO A 183 7.88 -17.58 16.47
CA PRO A 183 8.32 -18.96 16.66
C PRO A 183 7.49 -19.93 15.81
N GLY A 184 8.16 -20.92 15.20
CA GLY A 184 7.50 -21.92 14.33
C GLY A 184 7.45 -21.52 12.84
N VAL A 185 7.76 -20.28 12.47
CA VAL A 185 7.96 -19.88 11.08
C VAL A 185 9.43 -20.11 10.71
N SER A 186 9.71 -21.20 10.01
CA SER A 186 11.09 -21.67 9.76
C SER A 186 11.69 -21.21 8.43
N SER A 187 10.88 -20.66 7.51
CA SER A 187 11.36 -20.24 6.20
C SER A 187 10.66 -18.97 5.69
N PHE A 188 11.39 -18.21 4.83
CA PHE A 188 10.80 -17.06 4.14
C PHE A 188 9.60 -17.46 3.26
N GLN A 189 9.60 -18.65 2.68
CA GLN A 189 8.48 -19.14 1.88
C GLN A 189 7.23 -19.39 2.74
N GLN A 190 7.39 -20.03 3.90
CA GLN A 190 6.29 -20.18 4.85
C GLN A 190 5.75 -18.80 5.30
N ALA A 191 6.65 -17.88 5.66
CA ALA A 191 6.28 -16.51 6.02
C ALA A 191 5.53 -15.79 4.89
N PHE A 192 5.92 -16.01 3.63
CA PHE A 192 5.26 -15.43 2.46
C PHE A 192 3.80 -15.88 2.35
N TRP A 193 3.53 -17.18 2.39
CA TRP A 193 2.16 -17.70 2.30
C TRP A 193 1.29 -17.26 3.48
N VAL A 194 1.82 -17.30 4.70
CA VAL A 194 1.10 -16.81 5.88
C VAL A 194 0.82 -15.31 5.78
N SER A 195 1.77 -14.51 5.29
CA SER A 195 1.58 -13.07 5.14
C SER A 195 0.51 -12.71 4.11
N LEU A 196 0.37 -13.48 3.02
CA LEU A 196 -0.73 -13.32 2.05
C LEU A 196 -2.08 -13.53 2.75
N GLY A 197 -2.24 -14.63 3.50
CA GLY A 197 -3.48 -14.90 4.25
C GLY A 197 -3.80 -13.78 5.26
N VAL A 198 -2.79 -13.26 5.97
CA VAL A 198 -2.98 -12.12 6.87
C VAL A 198 -3.47 -10.88 6.10
N MET A 199 -2.86 -10.58 4.94
CA MET A 199 -3.28 -9.44 4.12
C MET A 199 -4.68 -9.62 3.55
N GLU A 200 -5.06 -10.83 3.15
CA GLU A 200 -6.43 -11.16 2.73
C GLU A 200 -7.43 -10.86 3.85
N VAL A 201 -7.15 -11.27 5.08
CA VAL A 201 -8.01 -11.00 6.24
C VAL A 201 -8.11 -9.48 6.48
N VAL A 202 -6.98 -8.76 6.46
CA VAL A 202 -6.95 -7.31 6.68
C VAL A 202 -7.73 -6.57 5.60
N MET A 203 -7.48 -6.88 4.33
CA MET A 203 -8.18 -6.24 3.21
C MET A 203 -9.65 -6.62 3.17
N GLY A 204 -9.99 -7.88 3.43
CA GLY A 204 -11.36 -8.36 3.53
C GLY A 204 -12.14 -7.64 4.65
N ALA A 205 -11.51 -7.45 5.81
CA ALA A 205 -12.11 -6.68 6.91
C ALA A 205 -12.39 -5.22 6.52
N LEU A 206 -11.49 -4.58 5.77
CA LEU A 206 -11.69 -3.22 5.25
C LEU A 206 -12.82 -3.16 4.21
N VAL A 207 -12.93 -4.17 3.33
CA VAL A 207 -14.05 -4.27 2.37
C VAL A 207 -15.37 -4.46 3.10
N VAL A 208 -15.45 -5.36 4.11
CA VAL A 208 -16.64 -5.56 4.94
C VAL A 208 -17.00 -4.29 5.70
N TRP A 209 -16.01 -3.57 6.22
CA TRP A 209 -16.25 -2.30 6.89
C TRP A 209 -16.85 -1.25 5.94
N GLU A 210 -16.38 -1.14 4.68
CA GLU A 210 -16.99 -0.26 3.68
C GLU A 210 -18.39 -0.72 3.28
N TRP A 211 -18.60 -2.02 3.11
CA TRP A 211 -19.91 -2.59 2.82
C TRP A 211 -20.94 -2.25 3.88
N ARG A 212 -20.60 -2.39 5.16
CA ARG A 212 -21.46 -2.01 6.28
C ARG A 212 -21.81 -0.52 6.31
N LYS A 213 -20.98 0.31 5.70
CA LYS A 213 -21.25 1.76 5.51
C LYS A 213 -22.02 2.06 4.22
N GLY A 214 -22.50 1.06 3.50
CA GLY A 214 -23.21 1.21 2.24
C GLY A 214 -22.35 1.70 1.08
N ARG A 215 -21.00 1.55 1.17
CA ARG A 215 -20.06 2.08 0.17
C ARG A 215 -18.90 1.11 0.00
N ILE A 216 -18.89 0.32 -1.05
CA ILE A 216 -17.70 -0.43 -1.44
C ILE A 216 -16.93 0.43 -2.45
N ARG A 217 -15.67 0.75 -2.12
CA ARG A 217 -14.77 1.48 -3.01
C ARG A 217 -13.66 0.58 -3.53
N LEU A 218 -13.30 0.81 -4.78
CA LEU A 218 -12.37 -0.01 -5.53
C LEU A 218 -11.02 -0.29 -4.82
N PRO A 219 -10.35 0.64 -4.09
CA PRO A 219 -9.00 0.40 -3.61
C PRO A 219 -8.83 -0.83 -2.72
N PHE A 220 -9.67 -0.99 -1.70
CA PHE A 220 -9.54 -2.14 -0.79
C PHE A 220 -10.00 -3.43 -1.44
N ALA A 221 -11.07 -3.38 -2.26
CA ALA A 221 -11.53 -4.55 -3.02
C ALA A 221 -10.49 -4.99 -4.06
N ALA A 222 -9.83 -4.05 -4.76
CA ALA A 222 -8.77 -4.37 -5.71
C ALA A 222 -7.53 -4.95 -5.02
N ALA A 223 -7.13 -4.40 -3.86
CA ALA A 223 -6.03 -4.96 -3.08
C ALA A 223 -6.36 -6.36 -2.54
N PHE A 224 -7.58 -6.57 -2.03
CA PHE A 224 -8.05 -7.90 -1.62
C PHE A 224 -7.97 -8.91 -2.78
N ALA A 225 -8.55 -8.54 -3.92
CA ALA A 225 -8.54 -9.40 -5.11
C ALA A 225 -7.12 -9.70 -5.60
N LEU A 226 -6.18 -8.74 -5.50
CA LEU A 226 -4.79 -8.96 -5.84
C LEU A 226 -4.13 -9.98 -4.91
N PHE A 227 -4.30 -9.88 -3.59
CA PHE A 227 -3.70 -10.84 -2.66
C PHE A 227 -4.27 -12.24 -2.86
N VAL A 228 -5.58 -12.38 -3.06
CA VAL A 228 -6.21 -13.66 -3.40
C VAL A 228 -5.67 -14.20 -4.73
N LEU A 229 -5.54 -13.35 -5.75
CA LEU A 229 -4.95 -13.75 -7.03
C LEU A 229 -3.52 -14.27 -6.84
N VAL A 230 -2.66 -13.51 -6.15
CA VAL A 230 -1.27 -13.94 -5.88
C VAL A 230 -1.26 -15.27 -5.14
N HIS A 231 -2.11 -15.44 -4.13
CA HIS A 231 -2.19 -16.67 -3.35
C HIS A 231 -2.56 -17.89 -4.23
N LEU A 232 -3.47 -17.71 -5.17
CA LEU A 232 -3.95 -18.79 -6.03
C LEU A 232 -3.00 -19.12 -7.20
N VAL A 233 -2.30 -18.10 -7.75
CA VAL A 233 -1.59 -18.29 -9.02
C VAL A 233 -0.07 -18.09 -8.95
N ALA A 234 0.52 -17.63 -7.83
CA ALA A 234 1.96 -17.38 -7.76
C ALA A 234 2.78 -18.64 -8.04
N GLU A 235 2.42 -19.79 -7.45
CA GLU A 235 3.12 -21.05 -7.66
C GLU A 235 2.97 -21.58 -9.10
N PRO A 236 1.76 -21.73 -9.69
CA PRO A 236 1.64 -22.15 -11.08
C PRO A 236 2.29 -21.19 -12.07
N VAL A 237 2.24 -19.87 -11.84
CA VAL A 237 2.97 -18.91 -12.68
C VAL A 237 4.48 -19.08 -12.55
N ALA A 238 5.02 -19.20 -11.35
CA ALA A 238 6.44 -19.43 -11.10
C ALA A 238 6.97 -20.70 -11.77
N LYS A 239 6.13 -21.76 -11.87
CA LYS A 239 6.46 -23.02 -12.55
C LYS A 239 6.37 -22.93 -14.08
N SER A 240 5.80 -21.87 -14.64
CA SER A 240 5.60 -21.75 -16.09
C SER A 240 6.90 -21.41 -16.83
N SER A 241 7.12 -22.04 -17.97
CA SER A 241 8.25 -21.74 -18.85
C SER A 241 8.21 -20.29 -19.39
N ALA A 242 7.00 -19.75 -19.58
CA ALA A 242 6.80 -18.38 -20.04
C ALA A 242 7.32 -17.35 -19.00
N PHE A 243 7.02 -17.56 -17.71
CA PHE A 243 7.48 -16.67 -16.66
C PHE A 243 8.98 -16.79 -16.42
N SER A 244 9.55 -18.02 -16.51
CA SER A 244 10.99 -18.24 -16.44
C SER A 244 11.72 -17.58 -17.62
N ALA A 245 11.18 -17.63 -18.83
CA ALA A 245 11.73 -16.91 -20.00
C ALA A 245 11.68 -15.39 -19.82
N PHE A 246 10.56 -14.87 -19.31
CA PHE A 246 10.44 -13.45 -18.94
C PHE A 246 11.45 -13.04 -17.87
N ALA A 247 11.63 -13.87 -16.82
CA ALA A 247 12.58 -13.61 -15.76
C ALA A 247 14.03 -13.51 -16.28
N ARG A 248 14.46 -14.43 -17.17
CA ARG A 248 15.77 -14.36 -17.84
C ARG A 248 15.93 -13.10 -18.68
N TRP A 249 14.94 -12.80 -19.48
CA TRP A 249 14.97 -11.57 -20.30
C TRP A 249 15.13 -10.30 -19.45
N VAL A 250 14.37 -10.17 -18.34
CA VAL A 250 14.47 -9.03 -17.42
C VAL A 250 15.80 -9.01 -16.66
N ALA A 251 16.33 -10.17 -16.30
CA ALA A 251 17.65 -10.29 -15.66
C ALA A 251 18.81 -9.86 -16.57
N GLY A 252 18.57 -9.76 -17.88
CA GLY A 252 19.59 -9.44 -18.88
C GLY A 252 20.47 -10.65 -19.26
N LEU A 253 19.91 -11.86 -19.21
CA LEU A 253 20.52 -13.16 -19.50
C LEU A 253 20.06 -13.73 -20.84
#